data_f11caa2c3e190058f49069790c709909
#
_entry.id   f11caa2c3e190058f49069790c709909
#
_cell.length_a   1.000
_cell.length_b   1.000
_cell.length_c   1.000
_cell.angle_alpha   90.00
_cell.angle_beta   90.00
_cell.angle_gamma   90.00
#
_symmetry.space_group_name_H-M   'P 1'
#
loop_
_entity.id
_entity.type
_entity.pdbx_description
1 polymer ?
#
loop_
_entity_poly.entity_id
_entity_poly.type
_entity_poly.pdbx_seq_one_letter_code
_entity_poly.pdbx_strand_id
1 'polypeptide(L)'
;MNDRMTGALMQKVLLVDDEPDILELLKYNLEREGYLVQTALNGKDAIKAAKSGQPDLIVLDIMMPGMDGVEVCMQLRQLPEFQNTLITFLTARGEDYSQIAGFEAGADDYITKPVRPKVFVTKIKALLKRRGGEQTEDRVLESNGVRVDLERVMVYLDDREIQLPKKEFELLVLLIGKPGRVFKRDEIYSQIWGNELFVGDRTIDVHIRKLREKIGDERIKTIKGIGYKFDA
;
A
#
# COMPACT_ATOMS: atom_id res chain seq x y z
N MET A 1 -14.92 -35.90 -11.99
CA MET A 1 -15.96 -34.90 -11.81
C MET A 1 -15.91 -34.44 -10.37
N ASN A 2 -15.19 -33.38 -10.08
CA ASN A 2 -15.19 -32.77 -8.77
C ASN A 2 -15.17 -31.24 -8.99
N ASP A 3 -16.38 -30.72 -9.06
CA ASP A 3 -16.70 -29.31 -9.16
C ASP A 3 -16.53 -28.69 -7.75
N ARG A 4 -15.36 -28.23 -7.43
CA ARG A 4 -15.14 -27.34 -6.29
C ARG A 4 -14.90 -25.92 -6.82
N MET A 5 -15.97 -25.35 -7.37
CA MET A 5 -16.05 -23.89 -7.46
C MET A 5 -16.27 -23.35 -6.04
N THR A 6 -15.17 -23.03 -5.36
CA THR A 6 -15.17 -22.16 -4.20
C THR A 6 -15.70 -20.81 -4.68
N GLY A 7 -16.91 -20.44 -4.28
CA GLY A 7 -17.50 -19.14 -4.53
C GLY A 7 -16.70 -18.05 -3.81
N ALA A 8 -15.64 -17.58 -4.45
CA ALA A 8 -14.98 -16.37 -4.03
C ALA A 8 -16.01 -15.23 -4.17
N LEU A 9 -16.42 -14.66 -3.04
CA LEU A 9 -17.28 -13.47 -3.03
C LEU A 9 -16.57 -12.37 -3.85
N MET A 10 -17.20 -11.95 -4.95
CA MET A 10 -16.64 -10.89 -5.80
C MET A 10 -16.52 -9.61 -4.97
N GLN A 11 -15.30 -9.07 -4.88
CA GLN A 11 -15.04 -7.85 -4.12
C GLN A 11 -15.69 -6.65 -4.77
N LYS A 12 -16.27 -5.77 -3.95
CA LYS A 12 -17.05 -4.61 -4.37
C LYS A 12 -16.24 -3.34 -4.23
N VAL A 13 -16.19 -2.54 -5.27
CA VAL A 13 -15.51 -1.25 -5.33
C VAL A 13 -16.49 -0.14 -5.63
N LEU A 14 -16.51 0.93 -4.84
CA LEU A 14 -17.21 2.16 -5.13
C LEU A 14 -16.21 3.19 -5.66
N LEU A 15 -16.46 3.70 -6.88
CA LEU A 15 -15.69 4.79 -7.48
C LEU A 15 -16.50 6.08 -7.37
N VAL A 16 -15.86 7.14 -6.89
CA VAL A 16 -16.50 8.45 -6.73
C VAL A 16 -15.62 9.52 -7.35
N ASP A 17 -16.13 10.18 -8.36
CA ASP A 17 -15.46 11.26 -9.09
C ASP A 17 -16.54 12.08 -9.81
N ASP A 18 -16.40 13.39 -9.91
CA ASP A 18 -17.38 14.24 -10.61
C ASP A 18 -17.20 14.22 -12.15
N GLU A 19 -16.13 13.60 -12.64
CA GLU A 19 -15.85 13.40 -14.06
C GLU A 19 -16.34 12.03 -14.54
N PRO A 20 -17.47 11.95 -15.33
CA PRO A 20 -18.04 10.68 -15.78
C PRO A 20 -17.08 9.83 -16.62
N ASP A 21 -16.24 10.47 -17.44
CA ASP A 21 -15.28 9.79 -18.32
C ASP A 21 -14.20 9.05 -17.52
N ILE A 22 -13.76 9.61 -16.39
CA ILE A 22 -12.83 8.97 -15.46
C ILE A 22 -13.50 7.76 -14.83
N LEU A 23 -14.74 7.90 -14.36
CA LEU A 23 -15.49 6.80 -13.77
C LEU A 23 -15.68 5.64 -14.76
N GLU A 24 -16.04 5.93 -16.01
CA GLU A 24 -16.22 4.92 -17.05
C GLU A 24 -14.91 4.17 -17.33
N LEU A 25 -13.82 4.91 -17.49
CA LEU A 25 -12.48 4.33 -17.72
C LEU A 25 -12.06 3.41 -16.58
N LEU A 26 -12.17 3.89 -15.32
CA LEU A 26 -11.72 3.12 -14.15
C LEU A 26 -12.64 1.92 -13.89
N LYS A 27 -13.94 2.09 -14.01
CA LYS A 27 -14.95 1.03 -13.90
C LYS A 27 -14.67 -0.09 -14.90
N TYR A 28 -14.53 0.24 -16.19
CA TYR A 28 -14.23 -0.74 -17.24
C TYR A 28 -13.00 -1.60 -16.90
N ASN A 29 -11.93 -0.96 -16.41
CA ASN A 29 -10.70 -1.68 -16.10
C ASN A 29 -10.84 -2.59 -14.86
N LEU A 30 -11.59 -2.18 -13.84
CA LEU A 30 -11.81 -3.01 -12.64
C LEU A 30 -12.78 -4.18 -12.93
N GLU A 31 -13.85 -3.95 -13.70
CA GLU A 31 -14.80 -5.01 -14.08
C GLU A 31 -14.11 -6.11 -14.89
N ARG A 32 -13.17 -5.77 -15.77
CA ARG A 32 -12.33 -6.75 -16.49
C ARG A 32 -11.48 -7.63 -15.59
N GLU A 33 -11.17 -7.16 -14.40
CA GLU A 33 -10.41 -7.90 -13.38
C GLU A 33 -11.32 -8.66 -12.39
N GLY A 34 -12.65 -8.64 -12.63
CA GLY A 34 -13.63 -9.40 -11.86
C GLY A 34 -14.17 -8.70 -10.62
N TYR A 35 -14.01 -7.38 -10.50
CA TYR A 35 -14.62 -6.60 -9.41
C TYR A 35 -16.06 -6.21 -9.73
N LEU A 36 -16.91 -6.11 -8.70
CA LEU A 36 -18.23 -5.48 -8.79
C LEU A 36 -18.05 -3.98 -8.53
N VAL A 37 -18.34 -3.16 -9.55
CA VAL A 37 -18.08 -1.72 -9.46
C VAL A 37 -19.38 -0.91 -9.47
N GLN A 38 -19.55 -0.09 -8.42
CA GLN A 38 -20.55 0.98 -8.38
C GLN A 38 -19.85 2.33 -8.58
N THR A 39 -20.60 3.31 -9.08
CA THR A 39 -20.09 4.68 -9.31
C THR A 39 -21.00 5.71 -8.68
N ALA A 40 -20.45 6.85 -8.25
CA ALA A 40 -21.18 8.02 -7.80
C ALA A 40 -20.48 9.29 -8.32
N LEU A 41 -21.27 10.31 -8.70
CA LEU A 41 -20.77 11.56 -9.30
C LEU A 41 -20.59 12.70 -8.29
N ASN A 42 -20.92 12.48 -7.02
CA ASN A 42 -20.83 13.48 -5.96
C ASN A 42 -20.84 12.82 -4.57
N GLY A 43 -20.46 13.59 -3.54
CA GLY A 43 -20.36 13.07 -2.19
C GLY A 43 -21.66 12.56 -1.57
N LYS A 44 -22.81 13.19 -1.87
CA LYS A 44 -24.12 12.74 -1.34
C LYS A 44 -24.52 11.39 -1.89
N ASP A 45 -24.33 11.18 -3.19
CA ASP A 45 -24.63 9.90 -3.83
C ASP A 45 -23.61 8.84 -3.46
N ALA A 46 -22.35 9.22 -3.20
CA ALA A 46 -21.32 8.33 -2.67
C ALA A 46 -21.74 7.70 -1.33
N ILE A 47 -22.22 8.50 -0.38
CA ILE A 47 -22.68 8.00 0.92
C ILE A 47 -23.89 7.06 0.76
N LYS A 48 -24.85 7.38 -0.12
CA LYS A 48 -26.00 6.50 -0.41
C LYS A 48 -25.53 5.19 -1.04
N ALA A 49 -24.66 5.26 -2.05
CA ALA A 49 -24.12 4.09 -2.74
C ALA A 49 -23.31 3.21 -1.78
N ALA A 50 -22.49 3.79 -0.90
CA ALA A 50 -21.75 3.06 0.13
C ALA A 50 -22.71 2.30 1.05
N LYS A 51 -23.75 2.95 1.59
CA LYS A 51 -24.73 2.32 2.48
C LYS A 51 -25.51 1.17 1.84
N SER A 52 -25.90 1.33 0.58
CA SER A 52 -26.66 0.29 -0.14
C SER A 52 -25.78 -0.85 -0.65
N GLY A 53 -24.57 -0.54 -1.10
CA GLY A 53 -23.66 -1.49 -1.74
C GLY A 53 -22.75 -2.24 -0.79
N GLN A 54 -22.43 -1.65 0.37
CA GLN A 54 -21.43 -2.17 1.33
C GLN A 54 -20.14 -2.55 0.60
N PRO A 55 -19.41 -1.57 0.04
CA PRO A 55 -18.19 -1.83 -0.72
C PRO A 55 -17.04 -2.27 0.19
N ASP A 56 -16.14 -3.07 -0.39
CA ASP A 56 -14.88 -3.47 0.24
C ASP A 56 -13.84 -2.37 0.17
N LEU A 57 -13.89 -1.57 -0.91
CA LEU A 57 -13.01 -0.43 -1.14
C LEU A 57 -13.82 0.73 -1.74
N ILE A 58 -13.53 1.94 -1.28
CA ILE A 58 -14.06 3.18 -1.83
C ILE A 58 -12.87 4.00 -2.38
N VAL A 59 -12.99 4.42 -3.63
CA VAL A 59 -12.05 5.35 -4.28
C VAL A 59 -12.74 6.69 -4.39
N LEU A 60 -12.20 7.72 -3.74
CA LEU A 60 -12.81 9.05 -3.64
C LEU A 60 -11.94 10.10 -4.34
N ASP A 61 -12.48 10.80 -5.31
CA ASP A 61 -11.86 12.07 -5.70
C ASP A 61 -11.96 13.08 -4.56
N ILE A 62 -10.86 13.79 -4.30
CA ILE A 62 -10.83 14.84 -3.27
C ILE A 62 -11.62 16.05 -3.75
N MET A 63 -11.41 16.46 -4.99
CA MET A 63 -11.88 17.74 -5.52
C MET A 63 -13.24 17.59 -6.22
N MET A 64 -14.31 17.47 -5.45
CA MET A 64 -15.67 17.40 -5.99
C MET A 64 -16.49 18.62 -5.58
N PRO A 65 -17.42 19.10 -6.44
CA PRO A 65 -18.32 20.21 -6.10
C PRO A 65 -19.25 19.88 -4.94
N GLY A 66 -19.37 20.80 -4.01
CA GLY A 66 -20.29 20.70 -2.87
C GLY A 66 -19.65 19.92 -1.71
N MET A 67 -19.93 18.63 -1.59
CA MET A 67 -19.31 17.76 -0.59
C MET A 67 -18.06 17.13 -1.20
N ASP A 68 -16.89 17.50 -0.71
CA ASP A 68 -15.62 16.98 -1.17
C ASP A 68 -15.32 15.55 -0.65
N GLY A 69 -14.28 14.92 -1.20
CA GLY A 69 -13.93 13.53 -0.83
C GLY A 69 -13.48 13.39 0.61
N VAL A 70 -12.82 14.40 1.19
CA VAL A 70 -12.38 14.38 2.59
C VAL A 70 -13.58 14.38 3.52
N GLU A 71 -14.58 15.23 3.25
CA GLU A 71 -15.82 15.28 4.02
C GLU A 71 -16.62 13.96 3.91
N VAL A 72 -16.68 13.35 2.71
CA VAL A 72 -17.28 12.02 2.52
C VAL A 72 -16.56 10.96 3.37
N CYS A 73 -15.23 10.94 3.37
CA CYS A 73 -14.42 10.03 4.17
C CYS A 73 -14.73 10.18 5.66
N MET A 74 -14.70 11.40 6.17
CA MET A 74 -14.99 11.68 7.59
C MET A 74 -16.39 11.22 7.99
N GLN A 75 -17.42 11.49 7.15
CA GLN A 75 -18.77 11.04 7.42
C GLN A 75 -18.90 9.51 7.41
N LEU A 76 -18.25 8.82 6.47
CA LEU A 76 -18.23 7.36 6.43
C LEU A 76 -17.52 6.77 7.65
N ARG A 77 -16.40 7.33 8.09
CA ARG A 77 -15.67 6.86 9.27
C ARG A 77 -16.44 7.02 10.58
N GLN A 78 -17.42 7.91 10.65
CA GLN A 78 -18.34 8.02 11.80
C GLN A 78 -19.36 6.87 11.87
N LEU A 79 -19.55 6.11 10.79
CA LEU A 79 -20.49 5.01 10.71
C LEU A 79 -19.78 3.68 11.05
N PRO A 80 -20.25 2.90 12.04
CA PRO A 80 -19.60 1.67 12.47
C PRO A 80 -19.35 0.66 11.33
N GLU A 81 -20.30 0.56 10.38
CA GLU A 81 -20.24 -0.35 9.25
C GLU A 81 -19.11 -0.03 8.25
N PHE A 82 -18.53 1.20 8.27
CA PHE A 82 -17.46 1.62 7.36
C PHE A 82 -16.10 1.83 8.05
N GLN A 83 -15.99 1.54 9.35
CA GLN A 83 -14.72 1.68 10.07
C GLN A 83 -13.60 0.82 9.46
N ASN A 84 -13.95 -0.36 8.94
CA ASN A 84 -13.02 -1.30 8.32
C ASN A 84 -13.08 -1.31 6.77
N THR A 85 -13.89 -0.44 6.15
CA THR A 85 -13.92 -0.31 4.70
C THR A 85 -12.67 0.44 4.24
N LEU A 86 -11.95 -0.10 3.26
CA LEU A 86 -10.78 0.60 2.71
C LEU A 86 -11.22 1.85 1.96
N ILE A 87 -10.55 2.98 2.21
CA ILE A 87 -10.79 4.25 1.52
C ILE A 87 -9.47 4.75 0.96
N THR A 88 -9.41 4.99 -0.35
CA THR A 88 -8.27 5.61 -1.02
C THR A 88 -8.70 6.86 -1.78
N PHE A 89 -7.87 7.90 -1.72
CA PHE A 89 -8.15 9.14 -2.44
C PHE A 89 -7.56 9.14 -3.86
N LEU A 90 -8.26 9.80 -4.78
CA LEU A 90 -7.69 10.33 -6.02
C LEU A 90 -7.31 11.79 -5.78
N THR A 91 -6.07 12.17 -6.06
CA THR A 91 -5.57 13.53 -5.79
C THR A 91 -4.75 14.07 -6.96
N ALA A 92 -4.82 15.37 -7.22
CA ALA A 92 -3.96 16.01 -8.19
C ALA A 92 -2.49 16.03 -7.71
N ARG A 93 -1.55 16.03 -8.65
CA ARG A 93 -0.12 16.07 -8.35
C ARG A 93 0.27 17.42 -7.75
N GLY A 94 0.85 17.42 -6.55
CA GLY A 94 1.35 18.64 -5.88
C GLY A 94 0.50 19.16 -4.71
N GLU A 95 -0.56 18.44 -4.32
CA GLU A 95 -1.40 18.80 -3.19
C GLU A 95 -0.97 18.08 -1.90
N ASP A 96 0.21 18.43 -1.36
CA ASP A 96 0.70 17.85 -0.10
C ASP A 96 -0.29 18.08 1.06
N TYR A 97 -0.98 19.22 1.08
CA TYR A 97 -2.00 19.53 2.08
C TYR A 97 -3.21 18.59 2.01
N SER A 98 -3.67 18.26 0.79
CA SER A 98 -4.78 17.33 0.58
C SER A 98 -4.45 15.90 1.02
N GLN A 99 -3.17 15.50 0.91
CA GLN A 99 -2.72 14.18 1.38
C GLN A 99 -2.71 14.10 2.91
N ILE A 100 -2.22 15.13 3.60
CA ILE A 100 -2.22 15.21 5.07
C ILE A 100 -3.65 15.22 5.59
N ALA A 101 -4.53 16.09 5.07
CA ALA A 101 -5.95 16.15 5.44
C ALA A 101 -6.67 14.82 5.18
N GLY A 102 -6.32 14.11 4.10
CA GLY A 102 -6.88 12.81 3.77
C GLY A 102 -6.52 11.72 4.78
N PHE A 103 -5.26 11.66 5.24
CA PHE A 103 -4.86 10.72 6.28
C PHE A 103 -5.48 11.05 7.64
N GLU A 104 -5.57 12.34 7.99
CA GLU A 104 -6.27 12.79 9.21
C GLU A 104 -7.77 12.45 9.17
N ALA A 105 -8.39 12.43 7.98
CA ALA A 105 -9.77 11.98 7.77
C ALA A 105 -9.95 10.46 7.86
N GLY A 106 -8.87 9.68 7.98
CA GLY A 106 -8.89 8.24 8.14
C GLY A 106 -8.87 7.44 6.84
N ALA A 107 -8.28 7.98 5.77
CA ALA A 107 -8.04 7.22 4.55
C ALA A 107 -6.85 6.25 4.70
N ASP A 108 -6.90 5.15 3.93
CA ASP A 108 -5.89 4.08 3.98
C ASP A 108 -4.75 4.31 2.98
N ASP A 109 -5.01 5.06 1.88
CA ASP A 109 -4.02 5.31 0.82
C ASP A 109 -4.48 6.47 -0.09
N TYR A 110 -3.61 6.84 -1.04
CA TYR A 110 -3.93 7.82 -2.10
C TYR A 110 -3.34 7.40 -3.46
N ILE A 111 -3.96 7.88 -4.53
CA ILE A 111 -3.57 7.65 -5.92
C ILE A 111 -3.51 9.00 -6.63
N THR A 112 -2.36 9.35 -7.20
CA THR A 112 -2.20 10.62 -7.88
C THR A 112 -2.76 10.60 -9.31
N LYS A 113 -3.53 11.63 -9.69
CA LYS A 113 -3.92 11.92 -11.08
C LYS A 113 -2.70 12.50 -11.85
N PRO A 114 -2.49 12.20 -13.15
CA PRO A 114 -3.37 11.43 -14.03
C PRO A 114 -3.28 9.92 -13.78
N VAL A 115 -4.43 9.27 -13.70
CA VAL A 115 -4.52 7.86 -13.37
C VAL A 115 -4.21 6.99 -14.58
N ARG A 116 -3.14 6.21 -14.50
CA ARG A 116 -2.83 5.19 -15.51
C ARG A 116 -3.58 3.90 -15.17
N PRO A 117 -4.49 3.39 -16.04
CA PRO A 117 -5.38 2.27 -15.69
C PRO A 117 -4.67 1.04 -15.13
N LYS A 118 -3.55 0.62 -15.75
CA LYS A 118 -2.78 -0.54 -15.28
C LYS A 118 -2.19 -0.35 -13.87
N VAL A 119 -1.68 0.86 -13.58
CA VAL A 119 -1.12 1.19 -12.25
C VAL A 119 -2.24 1.24 -11.22
N PHE A 120 -3.38 1.85 -11.58
CA PHE A 120 -4.58 1.91 -10.75
C PHE A 120 -5.05 0.52 -10.35
N VAL A 121 -5.31 -0.35 -11.33
CA VAL A 121 -5.74 -1.74 -11.07
C VAL A 121 -4.76 -2.48 -10.15
N THR A 122 -3.45 -2.35 -10.40
CA THR A 122 -2.43 -2.98 -9.55
C THR A 122 -2.51 -2.49 -8.11
N LYS A 123 -2.74 -1.18 -7.91
CA LYS A 123 -2.86 -0.58 -6.58
C LYS A 123 -4.12 -1.02 -5.87
N ILE A 124 -5.28 -1.05 -6.57
CA ILE A 124 -6.54 -1.56 -6.03
C ILE A 124 -6.41 -3.03 -5.61
N LYS A 125 -5.79 -3.88 -6.43
CA LYS A 125 -5.52 -5.29 -6.09
C LYS A 125 -4.70 -5.42 -4.80
N ALA A 126 -3.65 -4.61 -4.67
CA ALA A 126 -2.80 -4.62 -3.48
C ALA A 126 -3.57 -4.18 -2.22
N LEU A 127 -4.41 -3.15 -2.32
CA LEU A 127 -5.24 -2.68 -1.21
C LEU A 127 -6.26 -3.74 -0.78
N LEU A 128 -7.00 -4.32 -1.74
CA LEU A 128 -8.03 -5.32 -1.45
C LEU A 128 -7.44 -6.64 -0.94
N LYS A 129 -6.27 -7.04 -1.41
CA LYS A 129 -5.54 -8.19 -0.87
C LYS A 129 -5.25 -8.03 0.63
N ARG A 130 -4.90 -6.81 1.07
CA ARG A 130 -4.70 -6.50 2.50
C ARG A 130 -5.93 -6.76 3.37
N ARG A 131 -7.16 -6.62 2.84
CA ARG A 131 -8.43 -6.85 3.57
C ARG A 131 -8.85 -8.33 3.64
N GLY A 132 -8.48 -9.15 2.66
CA GLY A 132 -9.01 -10.52 2.47
C GLY A 132 -8.55 -11.60 3.46
N GLY A 133 -7.92 -11.23 4.57
CA GLY A 133 -7.58 -12.21 5.64
C GLY A 133 -6.34 -13.07 5.38
N GLU A 134 -5.67 -12.93 4.24
CA GLU A 134 -4.30 -13.46 4.03
C GLU A 134 -3.24 -12.54 4.71
N GLN A 135 -3.71 -11.68 5.62
CA GLN A 135 -3.03 -10.50 6.13
C GLN A 135 -2.16 -10.73 7.36
N THR A 136 -2.14 -11.91 7.93
CA THR A 136 -1.23 -12.16 9.06
C THR A 136 0.20 -12.42 8.62
N GLU A 137 0.40 -12.91 7.40
CA GLU A 137 1.76 -13.17 6.88
C GLU A 137 2.39 -11.95 6.19
N ASP A 138 1.60 -11.08 5.51
CA ASP A 138 2.14 -9.90 4.79
C ASP A 138 2.43 -8.67 5.70
N ARG A 139 1.90 -8.63 6.94
CA ARG A 139 2.18 -7.55 7.90
C ARG A 139 3.38 -7.81 8.78
N VAL A 140 3.71 -9.07 8.94
CA VAL A 140 4.88 -9.52 9.69
C VAL A 140 5.77 -10.29 8.74
N LEU A 141 6.94 -9.75 8.44
CA LEU A 141 7.96 -10.47 7.70
C LEU A 141 8.81 -11.21 8.73
N GLU A 142 8.95 -12.51 8.55
CA GLU A 142 9.76 -13.32 9.46
C GLU A 142 10.70 -14.23 8.67
N SER A 143 11.99 -14.14 8.99
CA SER A 143 13.01 -14.99 8.41
C SER A 143 14.24 -14.99 9.31
N ASN A 144 14.83 -16.15 9.52
CA ASN A 144 16.12 -16.35 10.23
C ASN A 144 16.18 -15.64 11.60
N GLY A 145 15.08 -15.77 12.41
CA GLY A 145 14.98 -15.16 13.75
C GLY A 145 14.71 -13.65 13.77
N VAL A 146 14.57 -13.01 12.59
CA VAL A 146 14.17 -11.60 12.49
C VAL A 146 12.70 -11.53 12.13
N ARG A 147 11.92 -10.80 12.92
CA ARG A 147 10.50 -10.51 12.70
C ARG A 147 10.29 -9.01 12.57
N VAL A 148 9.69 -8.58 11.49
CA VAL A 148 9.40 -7.18 11.18
C VAL A 148 7.90 -6.96 11.13
N ASP A 149 7.37 -6.17 12.05
CA ASP A 149 5.99 -5.71 12.03
C ASP A 149 5.92 -4.41 11.20
N LEU A 150 5.36 -4.52 10.00
CA LEU A 150 5.30 -3.40 9.05
C LEU A 150 4.27 -2.33 9.47
N GLU A 151 3.27 -2.72 10.25
CA GLU A 151 2.22 -1.80 10.70
C GLU A 151 2.70 -0.94 11.86
N ARG A 152 3.39 -1.57 12.81
CA ARG A 152 3.93 -0.88 14.00
C ARG A 152 5.32 -0.28 13.76
N VAL A 153 5.93 -0.54 12.59
CA VAL A 153 7.31 -0.15 12.27
C VAL A 153 8.30 -0.69 13.31
N MET A 154 8.07 -1.94 13.75
CA MET A 154 8.82 -2.58 14.82
C MET A 154 9.63 -3.76 14.28
N VAL A 155 10.81 -3.97 14.85
CA VAL A 155 11.67 -5.10 14.50
C VAL A 155 11.98 -5.88 15.77
N TYR A 156 11.95 -7.21 15.66
CA TYR A 156 12.31 -8.12 16.74
C TYR A 156 13.39 -9.08 16.24
N LEU A 157 14.37 -9.31 17.07
CA LEU A 157 15.39 -10.34 16.90
C LEU A 157 15.31 -11.31 18.08
N ASP A 158 14.98 -12.57 17.79
CA ASP A 158 14.79 -13.60 18.80
C ASP A 158 13.88 -13.08 19.96
N ASP A 159 12.71 -12.49 19.58
CA ASP A 159 11.70 -11.87 20.43
C ASP A 159 12.13 -10.60 21.20
N ARG A 160 13.33 -10.09 20.95
CA ARG A 160 13.79 -8.81 21.53
C ARG A 160 13.55 -7.67 20.54
N GLU A 161 12.90 -6.60 21.01
CA GLU A 161 12.67 -5.40 20.22
C GLU A 161 13.98 -4.70 19.86
N ILE A 162 14.12 -4.31 18.58
CA ILE A 162 15.25 -3.55 18.07
C ILE A 162 14.72 -2.28 17.40
N GLN A 163 15.27 -1.13 17.78
CA GLN A 163 14.95 0.13 17.11
C GLN A 163 15.88 0.37 15.93
N LEU A 164 15.28 0.57 14.76
CA LEU A 164 15.99 0.92 13.53
C LEU A 164 15.62 2.34 13.08
N PRO A 165 16.62 3.16 12.68
CA PRO A 165 16.34 4.38 11.92
C PRO A 165 15.60 4.07 10.62
N LYS A 166 14.81 5.02 10.12
CA LYS A 166 13.94 4.85 8.95
C LYS A 166 14.62 4.14 7.76
N LYS A 167 15.81 4.58 7.35
CA LYS A 167 16.51 3.98 6.19
C LYS A 167 17.04 2.57 6.44
N GLU A 168 17.38 2.24 7.68
CA GLU A 168 17.76 0.88 8.06
C GLU A 168 16.53 -0.04 8.09
N PHE A 169 15.39 0.46 8.57
CA PHE A 169 14.12 -0.26 8.53
C PHE A 169 13.66 -0.54 7.09
N GLU A 170 13.63 0.48 6.22
CA GLU A 170 13.28 0.35 4.81
C GLU A 170 14.20 -0.67 4.09
N LEU A 171 15.49 -0.64 4.38
CA LEU A 171 16.47 -1.58 3.84
C LEU A 171 16.23 -3.01 4.32
N LEU A 172 15.95 -3.20 5.61
CA LEU A 172 15.60 -4.51 6.15
C LEU A 172 14.34 -5.06 5.50
N VAL A 173 13.27 -4.26 5.44
CA VAL A 173 11.99 -4.65 4.81
C VAL A 173 12.21 -5.09 3.36
N LEU A 174 13.00 -4.34 2.60
CA LEU A 174 13.31 -4.69 1.21
C LEU A 174 14.00 -6.05 1.09
N LEU A 175 14.99 -6.31 1.93
CA LEU A 175 15.80 -7.53 1.86
C LEU A 175 15.06 -8.75 2.41
N ILE A 176 14.40 -8.62 3.58
CA ILE A 176 13.68 -9.72 4.24
C ILE A 176 12.38 -10.08 3.53
N GLY A 177 11.78 -9.14 2.81
CA GLY A 177 10.56 -9.39 2.03
C GLY A 177 10.74 -10.38 0.87
N LYS A 178 11.98 -10.69 0.48
CA LYS A 178 12.31 -11.70 -0.52
C LYS A 178 13.62 -12.41 -0.14
N PRO A 179 13.60 -13.30 0.88
CA PRO A 179 14.79 -14.00 1.34
C PRO A 179 15.46 -14.78 0.20
N GLY A 180 16.79 -14.80 0.19
CA GLY A 180 17.57 -15.44 -0.86
C GLY A 180 17.72 -14.67 -2.16
N ARG A 181 16.83 -13.67 -2.44
CA ARG A 181 16.97 -12.81 -3.63
C ARG A 181 18.14 -11.86 -3.49
N VAL A 182 18.94 -11.74 -4.54
CA VAL A 182 20.01 -10.73 -4.63
C VAL A 182 19.44 -9.43 -5.17
N PHE A 183 19.54 -8.37 -4.39
CA PHE A 183 19.19 -7.01 -4.80
C PHE A 183 20.47 -6.28 -5.24
N LYS A 184 20.47 -5.73 -6.46
CA LYS A 184 21.58 -4.92 -6.96
C LYS A 184 21.64 -3.59 -6.21
N ARG A 185 22.84 -2.97 -6.14
CA ARG A 185 23.00 -1.67 -5.47
C ARG A 185 22.11 -0.59 -6.06
N ASP A 186 22.04 -0.49 -7.39
CA ASP A 186 21.18 0.49 -8.08
C ASP A 186 19.69 0.27 -7.76
N GLU A 187 19.26 -0.99 -7.68
CA GLU A 187 17.89 -1.37 -7.30
C GLU A 187 17.58 -0.94 -5.86
N ILE A 188 18.48 -1.23 -4.91
CA ILE A 188 18.35 -0.81 -3.51
C ILE A 188 18.29 0.71 -3.42
N TYR A 189 19.19 1.39 -4.13
CA TYR A 189 19.26 2.84 -4.12
C TYR A 189 17.96 3.47 -4.63
N SER A 190 17.48 3.06 -5.79
CA SER A 190 16.27 3.60 -6.40
C SER A 190 15.00 3.37 -5.55
N GLN A 191 14.93 2.24 -4.82
CA GLN A 191 13.75 1.91 -4.00
C GLN A 191 13.74 2.63 -2.64
N ILE A 192 14.91 2.91 -2.06
CA ILE A 192 14.98 3.47 -0.70
C ILE A 192 15.28 4.98 -0.71
N TRP A 193 16.07 5.47 -1.67
CA TRP A 193 16.44 6.89 -1.77
C TRP A 193 15.81 7.60 -2.96
N GLY A 194 15.20 6.86 -3.90
CA GLY A 194 14.51 7.45 -5.06
C GLY A 194 15.47 8.23 -5.97
N ASN A 195 14.97 9.37 -6.46
CA ASN A 195 15.74 10.27 -7.34
C ASN A 195 16.49 11.37 -6.55
N GLU A 196 16.73 11.20 -5.26
CA GLU A 196 17.57 12.15 -4.52
C GLU A 196 18.97 12.17 -5.15
N LEU A 197 19.29 13.30 -5.79
CA LEU A 197 20.55 13.54 -6.46
C LEU A 197 21.72 13.47 -5.46
N PHE A 198 22.69 12.59 -5.76
CA PHE A 198 23.99 12.49 -5.09
C PHE A 198 24.03 12.01 -3.63
N VAL A 199 23.76 10.72 -3.42
CA VAL A 199 24.36 10.01 -2.31
C VAL A 199 25.25 8.90 -2.90
N GLY A 200 26.56 8.95 -2.65
CA GLY A 200 27.51 8.07 -3.28
C GLY A 200 27.33 6.58 -2.94
N ASP A 201 27.90 5.68 -3.71
CA ASP A 201 27.90 4.19 -3.57
C ASP A 201 28.17 3.67 -2.14
N ARG A 202 28.86 4.45 -1.32
CA ARG A 202 29.19 4.11 0.07
C ARG A 202 28.02 4.20 1.05
N THR A 203 26.90 4.86 0.67
CA THR A 203 25.76 5.06 1.58
C THR A 203 25.06 3.74 1.92
N ILE A 204 24.86 2.87 0.92
CA ILE A 204 24.25 1.56 1.13
C ILE A 204 25.13 0.70 2.05
N ASP A 205 26.44 0.66 1.79
CA ASP A 205 27.39 -0.15 2.55
C ASP A 205 27.41 0.24 4.04
N VAL A 206 27.30 1.54 4.33
CA VAL A 206 27.21 2.06 5.70
C VAL A 206 25.94 1.59 6.41
N HIS A 207 24.78 1.66 5.71
CA HIS A 207 23.51 1.20 6.29
C HIS A 207 23.47 -0.33 6.45
N ILE A 208 24.01 -1.09 5.49
CA ILE A 208 24.18 -2.54 5.61
C ILE A 208 25.04 -2.89 6.83
N ARG A 209 26.17 -2.20 7.02
CA ARG A 209 27.03 -2.42 8.18
C ARG A 209 26.28 -2.17 9.49
N LYS A 210 25.62 -1.00 9.62
CA LYS A 210 24.85 -0.66 10.81
C LYS A 210 23.71 -1.64 11.08
N LEU A 211 23.06 -2.12 10.02
CA LEU A 211 22.00 -3.11 10.14
C LEU A 211 22.56 -4.44 10.64
N ARG A 212 23.69 -4.91 10.09
CA ARG A 212 24.39 -6.11 10.56
C ARG A 212 24.81 -6.03 12.04
N GLU A 213 25.29 -4.88 12.48
CA GLU A 213 25.66 -4.65 13.90
C GLU A 213 24.47 -4.88 14.85
N LYS A 214 23.22 -4.71 14.35
CA LYS A 214 21.99 -4.86 15.14
C LYS A 214 21.32 -6.21 15.01
N ILE A 215 21.33 -6.81 13.81
CA ILE A 215 20.62 -8.07 13.55
C ILE A 215 21.56 -9.28 13.33
N GLY A 216 22.89 -9.07 13.34
CA GLY A 216 23.89 -10.10 13.08
C GLY A 216 24.39 -10.13 11.63
N ASP A 217 25.70 -10.39 11.48
CA ASP A 217 26.38 -10.38 10.18
C ASP A 217 25.95 -11.52 9.25
N GLU A 218 25.50 -12.62 9.82
CA GLU A 218 25.13 -13.85 9.11
C GLU A 218 23.84 -13.68 8.29
N ARG A 219 22.95 -12.76 8.68
CA ARG A 219 21.62 -12.60 8.08
C ARG A 219 21.62 -11.83 6.77
N ILE A 220 22.62 -10.98 6.55
CA ILE A 220 22.73 -10.23 5.29
C ILE A 220 24.04 -10.61 4.60
N LYS A 221 23.95 -11.27 3.44
CA LYS A 221 25.11 -11.68 2.66
C LYS A 221 25.45 -10.65 1.58
N THR A 222 26.73 -10.37 1.43
CA THR A 222 27.27 -9.58 0.33
C THR A 222 27.56 -10.49 -0.86
N ILE A 223 26.99 -10.21 -2.00
CA ILE A 223 27.35 -10.82 -3.28
C ILE A 223 28.32 -9.87 -3.97
N LYS A 224 29.61 -10.23 -3.90
CA LYS A 224 30.72 -9.36 -4.35
C LYS A 224 30.51 -8.85 -5.78
N GLY A 225 30.61 -7.55 -5.97
CA GLY A 225 30.41 -6.89 -7.26
C GLY A 225 28.96 -6.77 -7.74
N ILE A 226 27.95 -7.30 -6.99
CA ILE A 226 26.54 -7.29 -7.40
C ILE A 226 25.69 -6.53 -6.39
N GLY A 227 25.62 -6.96 -5.13
CA GLY A 227 24.74 -6.36 -4.15
C GLY A 227 24.58 -7.17 -2.88
N TYR A 228 23.37 -7.20 -2.33
CA TYR A 228 23.06 -7.81 -1.06
C TYR A 228 21.83 -8.71 -1.13
N LYS A 229 21.76 -9.70 -0.26
CA LYS A 229 20.57 -10.54 -0.02
C LYS A 229 20.37 -10.79 1.47
N PHE A 230 19.14 -11.03 1.89
CA PHE A 230 18.84 -11.61 3.19
C PHE A 230 19.01 -13.13 3.07
N ASP A 231 19.72 -13.74 4.01
CA ASP A 231 19.91 -15.19 4.06
C ASP A 231 18.71 -15.83 4.76
N ALA A 232 18.15 -16.87 4.15
CA ALA A 232 16.92 -17.53 4.62
C ALA A 232 17.22 -18.53 5.72
#